data_5a62551d4e9eec299fbfb2f3208c91ab
#
_entry.id   5a62551d4e9eec299fbfb2f3208c91ab
#
_cell.length_a   1.000
_cell.length_b   1.000
_cell.length_c   1.000
_cell.angle_alpha   90.00
_cell.angle_beta   90.00
_cell.angle_gamma   90.00
#
_symmetry.space_group_name_H-M   'P 1'
#
loop_
_entity.id
_entity.type
_entity.pdbx_description
1 polymer ?
#
loop_
_entity_poly.entity_id
_entity_poly.type
_entity_poly.pdbx_seq_one_letter_code
_entity_poly.pdbx_strand_id
1 'polypeptide(L)'
;MAAGAAHRTAATAMTTADLSGAPDDLSGAPGRAGGGPLAARAAPPSRRRALAGWAICLALALLLAFGIRTFVFQVFSIPSTSMVPTLDVYDRILVQKAFFNWHQLHEGDIVVFTHPPHDHCGGPAAADLVKRVIALPGQTVYSAGGILYVDGRRLSEPYLPPRDPLGPPIPGATRRDPFHVPRGEFYVMGDNRAISCDSRF
;
A
#
# COMPACT_ATOMS: atom_id res chain seq x y z
N MET A 1 32.60 -15.30 -3.12
CA MET A 1 32.96 -14.95 -4.51
C MET A 1 31.88 -14.05 -5.06
N ALA A 2 32.27 -12.81 -5.32
CA ALA A 2 31.39 -11.72 -5.75
C ALA A 2 31.21 -11.74 -7.27
N ALA A 3 30.05 -11.34 -7.75
CA ALA A 3 29.90 -10.79 -9.09
C ALA A 3 28.84 -9.69 -9.06
N GLY A 4 29.31 -8.44 -9.08
CA GLY A 4 28.50 -7.27 -9.27
C GLY A 4 28.14 -7.07 -10.74
N ALA A 5 26.95 -6.59 -11.00
CA ALA A 5 26.52 -6.09 -12.28
C ALA A 5 26.37 -4.57 -12.22
N ALA A 6 27.27 -3.88 -12.92
CA ALA A 6 27.27 -2.43 -13.08
C ALA A 6 26.26 -2.02 -14.18
N HIS A 7 25.34 -1.16 -13.85
CA HIS A 7 24.52 -0.43 -14.83
C HIS A 7 25.33 0.72 -15.42
N ARG A 8 25.57 0.67 -16.72
CA ARG A 8 26.15 1.77 -17.50
C ARG A 8 25.03 2.67 -17.99
N THR A 9 25.09 3.91 -17.57
CA THR A 9 24.28 5.01 -18.13
C THR A 9 25.02 5.50 -19.39
N ALA A 10 24.35 5.43 -20.54
CA ALA A 10 24.85 6.00 -21.79
C ALA A 10 24.42 7.47 -21.89
N ALA A 11 25.36 8.37 -21.88
CA ALA A 11 25.16 9.79 -22.23
C ALA A 11 25.37 9.97 -23.72
N THR A 12 24.35 10.48 -24.42
CA THR A 12 24.44 10.84 -25.84
C THR A 12 25.00 12.26 -25.92
N ALA A 13 26.17 12.40 -26.52
CA ALA A 13 26.79 13.67 -26.83
C ALA A 13 26.16 14.28 -28.09
N MET A 14 25.72 15.52 -28.00
CA MET A 14 25.34 16.34 -29.15
C MET A 14 26.59 16.92 -29.81
N THR A 15 26.78 16.59 -31.08
CA THR A 15 27.83 17.14 -31.94
C THR A 15 27.38 18.49 -32.49
N THR A 16 28.18 19.48 -32.29
CA THR A 16 28.09 20.79 -32.96
C THR A 16 28.63 20.69 -34.39
N ALA A 17 27.79 21.02 -35.35
CA ALA A 17 28.22 21.18 -36.76
C ALA A 17 28.37 22.66 -37.10
N ASP A 18 29.53 22.95 -37.44
CA ASP A 18 30.23 23.91 -38.31
C ASP A 18 29.39 24.93 -39.10
N LEU A 19 29.76 26.18 -38.90
CA LEU A 19 29.36 27.37 -39.66
C LEU A 19 30.52 27.78 -40.59
N SER A 20 30.39 27.50 -41.90
CA SER A 20 31.20 28.23 -42.87
C SER A 20 30.57 28.15 -44.25
N GLY A 21 30.35 29.29 -44.89
CA GLY A 21 30.04 29.35 -46.31
C GLY A 21 29.02 30.41 -46.72
N ALA A 22 29.42 31.68 -46.78
CA ALA A 22 28.79 32.62 -47.69
C ALA A 22 29.47 32.51 -49.07
N PRO A 23 28.78 32.77 -50.17
CA PRO A 23 28.86 34.12 -50.73
C PRO A 23 27.57 34.65 -51.40
N ASP A 24 27.60 35.98 -51.50
CA ASP A 24 26.78 36.94 -52.19
C ASP A 24 26.19 36.48 -53.56
N ASP A 25 24.92 36.80 -53.79
CA ASP A 25 24.53 37.42 -55.06
C ASP A 25 23.28 38.31 -54.91
N LEU A 26 23.45 39.51 -55.40
CA LEU A 26 22.47 40.56 -55.53
C LEU A 26 21.78 40.43 -56.88
N SER A 27 20.46 40.38 -56.93
CA SER A 27 19.66 41.03 -57.96
C SER A 27 18.24 40.53 -58.03
N GLY A 28 17.27 41.39 -58.09
CA GLY A 28 15.94 41.08 -58.61
C GLY A 28 14.77 41.66 -57.84
N ALA A 29 14.35 42.77 -58.21
CA ALA A 29 13.17 43.63 -58.03
C ALA A 29 11.77 42.97 -57.76
N PRO A 30 10.70 43.75 -57.52
CA PRO A 30 9.69 43.53 -56.49
C PRO A 30 8.48 42.76 -57.00
N GLY A 31 8.07 41.83 -56.22
CA GLY A 31 6.89 40.97 -56.49
C GLY A 31 5.91 40.91 -55.32
N ARG A 32 4.90 41.72 -55.44
CA ARG A 32 3.51 41.52 -55.03
C ARG A 32 3.20 40.97 -53.65
N ALA A 33 2.63 41.83 -52.84
CA ALA A 33 1.85 41.54 -51.64
C ALA A 33 0.88 40.36 -51.80
N GLY A 34 1.21 39.27 -51.18
CA GLY A 34 0.30 38.16 -50.84
C GLY A 34 -0.05 38.31 -49.36
N GLY A 35 -1.20 38.96 -49.08
CA GLY A 35 -1.74 38.99 -47.74
C GLY A 35 -2.15 37.59 -47.29
N GLY A 36 -1.25 36.87 -46.64
CA GLY A 36 -1.62 35.67 -45.90
C GLY A 36 -2.57 36.03 -44.78
N PRO A 37 -3.53 35.20 -44.45
CA PRO A 37 -4.47 35.48 -43.36
C PRO A 37 -3.62 35.68 -42.08
N LEU A 38 -3.72 36.90 -41.55
CA LEU A 38 -3.17 37.24 -40.22
C LEU A 38 -3.81 36.24 -39.25
N ALA A 39 -3.01 35.27 -38.82
CA ALA A 39 -3.42 34.36 -37.74
C ALA A 39 -3.86 35.28 -36.57
N ALA A 40 -5.17 35.25 -36.34
CA ALA A 40 -5.76 36.07 -35.29
C ALA A 40 -5.09 35.62 -33.96
N ARG A 41 -4.19 36.47 -33.51
CA ARG A 41 -3.50 36.27 -32.23
C ARG A 41 -4.54 36.32 -31.15
N ALA A 42 -4.89 35.15 -30.61
CA ALA A 42 -5.90 35.03 -29.56
C ALA A 42 -5.53 36.01 -28.44
N ALA A 43 -6.46 36.90 -28.14
CA ALA A 43 -6.28 37.86 -27.07
C ALA A 43 -6.00 37.13 -25.76
N PRO A 44 -5.03 37.61 -24.95
CA PRO A 44 -4.74 36.94 -23.67
C PRO A 44 -5.99 36.93 -22.80
N PRO A 45 -6.30 35.80 -22.11
CA PRO A 45 -7.47 35.67 -21.26
C PRO A 45 -7.48 36.82 -20.24
N SER A 46 -8.65 37.43 -20.05
CA SER A 46 -8.76 38.51 -19.05
C SER A 46 -8.32 37.95 -17.69
N ARG A 47 -7.63 38.76 -16.88
CA ARG A 47 -7.12 38.35 -15.54
C ARG A 47 -8.18 37.65 -14.69
N ARG A 48 -9.45 38.07 -14.81
CA ARG A 48 -10.57 37.41 -14.12
C ARG A 48 -10.80 35.96 -14.59
N ARG A 49 -10.69 35.68 -15.88
CA ARG A 49 -10.84 34.30 -16.41
C ARG A 49 -9.64 33.43 -16.01
N ALA A 50 -8.44 33.99 -15.99
CA ALA A 50 -7.25 33.26 -15.51
C ALA A 50 -7.38 32.94 -14.02
N LEU A 51 -7.78 33.91 -13.19
CA LEU A 51 -7.99 33.68 -11.75
C LEU A 51 -9.11 32.66 -11.50
N ALA A 52 -10.21 32.73 -12.24
CA ALA A 52 -11.28 31.71 -12.14
C ALA A 52 -10.77 30.31 -12.51
N GLY A 53 -9.96 30.19 -13.56
CA GLY A 53 -9.35 28.90 -13.93
C GLY A 53 -8.44 28.33 -12.80
N TRP A 54 -7.60 29.16 -12.22
CA TRP A 54 -6.76 28.76 -11.09
C TRP A 54 -7.59 28.35 -9.86
N ALA A 55 -8.66 29.09 -9.54
CA ALA A 55 -9.54 28.78 -8.43
C ALA A 55 -10.25 27.42 -8.64
N ILE A 56 -10.70 27.13 -9.86
CA ILE A 56 -11.32 25.86 -10.21
C ILE A 56 -10.30 24.71 -10.08
N CYS A 57 -9.09 24.87 -10.61
CA CYS A 57 -8.02 23.87 -10.48
C CYS A 57 -7.68 23.59 -9.01
N LEU A 58 -7.57 24.65 -8.19
CA LEU A 58 -7.31 24.51 -6.75
C LEU A 58 -8.47 23.78 -6.05
N ALA A 59 -9.72 24.15 -6.36
CA ALA A 59 -10.90 23.49 -5.79
C ALA A 59 -10.95 22.00 -6.15
N LEU A 60 -10.68 21.65 -7.41
CA LEU A 60 -10.63 20.27 -7.86
C LEU A 60 -9.48 19.49 -7.19
N ALA A 61 -8.30 20.10 -7.04
CA ALA A 61 -7.18 19.48 -6.34
C ALA A 61 -7.50 19.21 -4.86
N LEU A 62 -8.14 20.18 -4.19
CA LEU A 62 -8.57 20.01 -2.80
C LEU A 62 -9.66 18.93 -2.65
N LEU A 63 -10.64 18.91 -3.56
CA LEU A 63 -11.67 17.86 -3.60
C LEU A 63 -11.05 16.47 -3.81
N LEU A 64 -10.11 16.36 -4.73
CA LEU A 64 -9.40 15.10 -5.00
C LEU A 64 -8.58 14.66 -3.77
N ALA A 65 -7.82 15.58 -3.18
CA ALA A 65 -7.03 15.30 -1.99
C ALA A 65 -7.91 14.87 -0.80
N PHE A 66 -9.05 15.56 -0.61
CA PHE A 66 -10.02 15.20 0.41
C PHE A 66 -10.65 13.82 0.15
N GLY A 67 -11.01 13.53 -1.10
CA GLY A 67 -11.51 12.22 -1.52
C GLY A 67 -10.51 11.09 -1.24
N ILE A 68 -9.25 11.27 -1.65
CA ILE A 68 -8.18 10.30 -1.39
C ILE A 68 -8.03 10.08 0.12
N ARG A 69 -7.93 11.14 0.90
CA ARG A 69 -7.78 11.05 2.36
C ARG A 69 -8.95 10.34 3.05
N THR A 70 -10.17 10.55 2.57
CA THR A 70 -11.38 10.02 3.22
C THR A 70 -11.68 8.57 2.82
N PHE A 71 -11.44 8.22 1.55
CA PHE A 71 -11.85 6.93 1.01
C PHE A 71 -10.72 5.94 0.84
N VAL A 72 -9.47 6.40 0.70
CA VAL A 72 -8.33 5.51 0.41
C VAL A 72 -7.58 5.12 1.68
N PHE A 73 -7.36 6.06 2.59
CA PHE A 73 -6.56 5.83 3.78
C PHE A 73 -7.29 6.25 5.05
N GLN A 74 -7.19 5.42 6.07
CA GLN A 74 -7.67 5.74 7.40
C GLN A 74 -6.56 5.54 8.43
N VAL A 75 -6.44 6.50 9.34
CA VAL A 75 -5.51 6.41 10.48
C VAL A 75 -6.24 5.76 11.65
N PHE A 76 -5.66 4.70 12.19
CA PHE A 76 -6.12 4.04 13.41
C PHE A 76 -5.07 4.22 14.51
N SER A 77 -5.53 4.34 15.75
CA SER A 77 -4.69 4.29 16.93
C SER A 77 -4.82 2.93 17.58
N ILE A 78 -3.71 2.33 18.00
CA ILE A 78 -3.67 1.01 18.63
C ILE A 78 -4.06 1.13 20.10
N PRO A 79 -5.22 0.59 20.54
CA PRO A 79 -5.67 0.73 21.93
C PRO A 79 -5.19 -0.40 22.84
N SER A 80 -4.62 -1.49 22.30
CA SER A 80 -4.33 -2.71 23.06
C SER A 80 -2.91 -3.21 22.83
N THR A 81 -2.43 -4.02 23.77
CA THR A 81 -1.10 -4.64 23.74
C THR A 81 -1.04 -5.92 22.91
N SER A 82 -2.11 -6.30 22.22
CA SER A 82 -2.21 -7.61 21.54
C SER A 82 -1.23 -7.79 20.37
N MET A 83 -0.63 -6.71 19.86
CA MET A 83 0.32 -6.71 18.74
C MET A 83 1.76 -6.36 19.17
N VAL A 84 2.00 -6.16 20.46
CA VAL A 84 3.35 -5.96 20.99
C VAL A 84 4.19 -7.23 20.74
N PRO A 85 5.45 -7.12 20.30
CA PRO A 85 6.25 -5.90 20.18
C PRO A 85 6.18 -5.21 18.80
N THR A 86 5.41 -5.71 17.86
CA THR A 86 5.37 -5.14 16.50
C THR A 86 4.68 -3.78 16.46
N LEU A 87 3.61 -3.62 17.23
CA LEU A 87 2.87 -2.37 17.38
C LEU A 87 2.66 -2.10 18.87
N ASP A 88 3.08 -0.93 19.31
CA ASP A 88 2.89 -0.48 20.68
C ASP A 88 1.55 0.22 20.87
N VAL A 89 1.11 0.29 22.14
CA VAL A 89 -0.11 1.04 22.51
C VAL A 89 0.08 2.51 22.18
N TYR A 90 -0.95 3.12 21.58
CA TYR A 90 -1.00 4.49 21.06
C TYR A 90 -0.24 4.71 19.75
N ASP A 91 0.39 3.70 19.17
CA ASP A 91 0.88 3.82 17.81
C ASP A 91 -0.24 4.19 16.83
N ARG A 92 0.14 4.92 15.79
CA ARG A 92 -0.77 5.29 14.71
C ARG A 92 -0.41 4.54 13.45
N ILE A 93 -1.32 3.73 12.99
CA ILE A 93 -1.15 2.98 11.73
C ILE A 93 -2.00 3.61 10.63
N LEU A 94 -1.46 3.61 9.42
CA LEU A 94 -2.18 4.02 8.22
C LEU A 94 -2.69 2.78 7.51
N VAL A 95 -4.01 2.64 7.45
CA VAL A 95 -4.68 1.50 6.82
C VAL A 95 -5.22 1.89 5.47
N GLN A 96 -4.87 1.13 4.44
CA GLN A 96 -5.43 1.27 3.11
C GLN A 96 -6.78 0.55 3.05
N LYS A 97 -7.85 1.29 2.73
CA LYS A 97 -9.22 0.75 2.59
C LYS A 97 -9.63 0.54 1.14
N ALA A 98 -9.27 1.51 0.27
CA ALA A 98 -9.58 1.40 -1.13
C ALA A 98 -8.63 0.41 -1.80
N PHE A 99 -9.17 -0.34 -2.78
CA PHE A 99 -8.43 -1.36 -3.52
C PHE A 99 -7.97 -2.56 -2.66
N PHE A 100 -8.50 -2.69 -1.43
CA PHE A 100 -8.26 -3.88 -0.63
C PHE A 100 -8.89 -5.08 -1.32
N ASN A 101 -8.04 -6.05 -1.67
CA ASN A 101 -8.47 -7.31 -2.24
C ASN A 101 -8.04 -8.44 -1.29
N TRP A 102 -9.01 -9.07 -0.64
CA TRP A 102 -8.76 -10.16 0.28
C TRP A 102 -8.04 -11.38 -0.36
N HIS A 103 -8.14 -11.53 -1.71
CA HIS A 103 -7.39 -12.56 -2.43
C HIS A 103 -5.88 -12.27 -2.55
N GLN A 104 -5.45 -11.07 -2.21
CA GLN A 104 -4.04 -10.66 -2.24
C GLN A 104 -3.40 -10.68 -0.85
N LEU A 105 -4.12 -11.14 0.18
CA LEU A 105 -3.54 -11.32 1.50
C LEU A 105 -2.58 -12.51 1.51
N HIS A 106 -1.50 -12.35 2.25
CA HIS A 106 -0.46 -13.34 2.45
C HIS A 106 -0.30 -13.67 3.93
N GLU A 107 0.27 -14.83 4.22
CA GLU A 107 0.73 -15.16 5.56
C GLU A 107 1.72 -14.08 6.04
N GLY A 108 1.51 -13.58 7.27
CA GLY A 108 2.32 -12.51 7.85
C GLY A 108 1.76 -11.10 7.70
N ASP A 109 0.77 -10.86 6.83
CA ASP A 109 0.14 -9.54 6.67
C ASP A 109 -0.59 -9.12 7.94
N ILE A 110 -0.52 -7.83 8.28
CA ILE A 110 -1.28 -7.24 9.38
C ILE A 110 -2.60 -6.69 8.82
N VAL A 111 -3.70 -7.12 9.40
CA VAL A 111 -5.05 -6.73 9.00
C VAL A 111 -5.79 -6.01 10.11
N VAL A 112 -6.63 -5.05 9.70
CA VAL A 112 -7.59 -4.38 10.59
C VAL A 112 -8.98 -4.79 10.15
N PHE A 113 -9.78 -5.30 11.07
CA PHE A 113 -11.13 -5.77 10.80
C PHE A 113 -12.04 -5.50 11.98
N THR A 114 -13.33 -5.39 11.70
CA THR A 114 -14.33 -5.21 12.75
C THR A 114 -14.50 -6.50 13.55
N HIS A 115 -14.63 -6.36 14.86
CA HIS A 115 -14.82 -7.44 15.80
C HIS A 115 -15.96 -8.39 15.36
N PRO A 116 -15.73 -9.70 15.24
CA PRO A 116 -16.77 -10.65 14.89
C PRO A 116 -17.88 -10.69 15.95
N PRO A 117 -19.16 -10.78 15.56
CA PRO A 117 -20.28 -10.67 16.49
C PRO A 117 -20.40 -11.85 17.47
N HIS A 118 -19.71 -12.95 17.22
CA HIS A 118 -19.81 -14.20 17.98
C HIS A 118 -18.49 -14.67 18.58
N ASP A 119 -17.47 -13.81 18.62
CA ASP A 119 -16.24 -14.21 19.27
C ASP A 119 -16.38 -14.18 20.81
N HIS A 120 -15.55 -14.95 21.47
CA HIS A 120 -15.53 -15.04 22.95
C HIS A 120 -14.55 -14.04 23.58
N CYS A 121 -14.00 -13.13 22.80
CA CYS A 121 -12.92 -12.24 23.22
C CYS A 121 -13.38 -11.05 24.08
N GLY A 122 -14.68 -10.80 24.15
CA GLY A 122 -15.23 -9.66 24.87
C GLY A 122 -14.83 -8.33 24.26
N GLY A 123 -15.62 -7.32 24.47
CA GLY A 123 -15.40 -5.99 23.93
C GLY A 123 -16.61 -5.49 23.15
N PRO A 124 -16.65 -4.19 22.82
CA PRO A 124 -17.76 -3.65 22.04
C PRO A 124 -17.73 -4.25 20.63
N ALA A 125 -18.87 -4.76 20.17
CA ALA A 125 -19.05 -5.37 18.86
C ALA A 125 -18.66 -4.48 17.65
N ALA A 126 -18.46 -3.20 17.88
CA ALA A 126 -18.04 -2.23 16.86
C ALA A 126 -16.55 -1.85 16.95
N ALA A 127 -15.76 -2.51 17.81
CA ALA A 127 -14.34 -2.21 17.91
C ALA A 127 -13.56 -2.81 16.75
N ASP A 128 -12.67 -2.04 16.17
CA ASP A 128 -11.73 -2.56 15.17
C ASP A 128 -10.60 -3.32 15.86
N LEU A 129 -10.29 -4.50 15.37
CA LEU A 129 -9.20 -5.35 15.82
C LEU A 129 -8.04 -5.31 14.85
N VAL A 130 -6.83 -5.38 15.39
CA VAL A 130 -5.59 -5.50 14.59
C VAL A 130 -4.96 -6.83 14.92
N LYS A 131 -4.74 -7.67 13.90
CA LYS A 131 -4.13 -9.00 14.03
C LYS A 131 -3.25 -9.30 12.81
N ARG A 132 -2.44 -10.35 12.93
CA ARG A 132 -1.63 -10.87 11.84
C ARG A 132 -2.26 -12.10 11.24
N VAL A 133 -2.28 -12.16 9.90
CA VAL A 133 -2.71 -13.35 9.15
C VAL A 133 -1.68 -14.46 9.34
N ILE A 134 -2.13 -15.58 9.87
CA ILE A 134 -1.33 -16.79 10.11
C ILE A 134 -1.57 -17.82 9.03
N ALA A 135 -2.84 -18.00 8.65
CA ALA A 135 -3.18 -18.90 7.56
C ALA A 135 -4.35 -18.38 6.73
N LEU A 136 -4.36 -18.78 5.47
CA LEU A 136 -5.29 -18.38 4.44
C LEU A 136 -6.46 -19.38 4.35
N PRO A 137 -7.57 -19.00 3.68
CA PRO A 137 -8.70 -19.88 3.45
C PRO A 137 -8.30 -21.22 2.83
N GLY A 138 -8.74 -22.31 3.44
CA GLY A 138 -8.48 -23.68 2.99
C GLY A 138 -7.16 -24.29 3.49
N GLN A 139 -6.30 -23.52 4.14
CA GLN A 139 -5.09 -24.04 4.78
C GLN A 139 -5.39 -24.74 6.10
N THR A 140 -4.41 -25.48 6.59
CA THR A 140 -4.46 -26.15 7.88
C THR A 140 -3.51 -25.54 8.88
N VAL A 141 -3.91 -25.42 10.15
CA VAL A 141 -3.09 -24.85 11.22
C VAL A 141 -3.08 -25.75 12.44
N TYR A 142 -1.92 -25.96 13.03
CA TYR A 142 -1.77 -26.59 14.34
C TYR A 142 -0.53 -26.07 15.07
N SER A 143 -0.48 -26.32 16.37
CA SER A 143 0.70 -26.00 17.18
C SER A 143 1.29 -27.27 17.79
N ALA A 144 2.63 -27.35 17.82
CA ALA A 144 3.36 -28.42 18.47
C ALA A 144 4.66 -27.90 19.09
N GLY A 145 4.83 -28.17 20.38
CA GLY A 145 6.06 -27.73 21.08
C GLY A 145 6.30 -26.23 21.08
N GLY A 146 5.23 -25.42 21.09
CA GLY A 146 5.36 -23.95 21.02
C GLY A 146 5.69 -23.41 19.64
N ILE A 147 5.51 -24.20 18.59
CA ILE A 147 5.76 -23.81 17.19
C ILE A 147 4.47 -23.93 16.40
N LEU A 148 4.17 -22.95 15.55
CA LEU A 148 3.05 -23.01 14.61
C LEU A 148 3.46 -23.71 13.32
N TYR A 149 2.49 -24.43 12.78
CA TYR A 149 2.60 -25.14 11.50
C TYR A 149 1.39 -24.78 10.63
N VAL A 150 1.65 -24.40 9.39
CA VAL A 150 0.65 -24.13 8.36
C VAL A 150 0.91 -25.13 7.23
N ASP A 151 -0.12 -25.88 6.82
CA ASP A 151 -0.02 -26.96 5.83
C ASP A 151 1.13 -27.95 6.10
N GLY A 152 1.35 -28.25 7.39
CA GLY A 152 2.41 -29.15 7.84
C GLY A 152 3.82 -28.53 7.80
N ARG A 153 4.00 -27.30 7.36
CA ARG A 153 5.27 -26.58 7.34
C ARG A 153 5.38 -25.69 8.56
N ARG A 154 6.58 -25.66 9.16
CA ARG A 154 6.85 -24.71 10.25
C ARG A 154 6.70 -23.28 9.75
N LEU A 155 5.87 -22.50 10.44
CA LEU A 155 5.74 -21.08 10.17
C LEU A 155 7.00 -20.34 10.63
N SER A 156 7.52 -19.46 9.78
CA SER A 156 8.63 -18.56 10.13
C SER A 156 8.07 -17.28 10.73
N GLU A 157 8.46 -16.97 11.95
CA GLU A 157 7.91 -15.85 12.71
C GLU A 157 9.01 -14.89 13.19
N PRO A 158 9.76 -14.25 12.26
CA PRO A 158 10.90 -13.39 12.61
C PRO A 158 10.50 -12.12 13.37
N TYR A 159 9.22 -11.79 13.38
CA TYR A 159 8.64 -10.65 14.08
C TYR A 159 8.41 -10.91 15.58
N LEU A 160 8.51 -12.16 16.02
CA LEU A 160 8.41 -12.51 17.44
C LEU A 160 9.79 -12.52 18.11
N PRO A 161 9.86 -12.17 19.40
CA PRO A 161 11.08 -12.33 20.19
C PRO A 161 11.54 -13.79 20.22
N PRO A 162 12.87 -14.06 20.25
CA PRO A 162 13.41 -15.41 20.15
C PRO A 162 12.97 -16.42 21.23
N ARG A 163 12.27 -15.99 22.24
CA ARG A 163 11.77 -16.82 23.35
C ARG A 163 10.36 -16.50 23.75
N ASP A 164 9.59 -15.90 22.83
CA ASP A 164 8.21 -15.61 23.13
C ASP A 164 7.42 -16.92 23.21
N PRO A 165 6.80 -17.22 24.38
CA PRO A 165 5.94 -18.38 24.47
C PRO A 165 4.79 -18.21 23.47
N LEU A 166 4.48 -19.28 22.74
CA LEU A 166 3.36 -19.29 21.78
C LEU A 166 2.03 -18.87 22.43
N GLY A 167 2.00 -18.75 23.76
CA GLY A 167 0.78 -18.59 24.52
C GLY A 167 -0.06 -19.89 24.52
N PRO A 168 -1.36 -19.81 24.72
CA PRO A 168 -2.23 -20.97 24.67
C PRO A 168 -2.10 -21.69 23.31
N PRO A 169 -2.04 -23.04 23.31
CA PRO A 169 -2.07 -23.81 22.07
C PRO A 169 -3.38 -23.58 21.33
N ILE A 170 -3.40 -23.93 20.04
CA ILE A 170 -4.65 -23.94 19.26
C ILE A 170 -5.54 -25.06 19.82
N PRO A 171 -6.71 -24.73 20.38
CA PRO A 171 -7.57 -25.75 21.00
C PRO A 171 -7.98 -26.84 20.02
N GLY A 172 -7.81 -28.10 20.40
CA GLY A 172 -8.19 -29.26 19.61
C GLY A 172 -7.33 -29.52 18.36
N ALA A 173 -6.50 -28.59 17.94
CA ALA A 173 -5.70 -28.73 16.72
C ALA A 173 -4.37 -29.43 16.99
N THR A 174 -4.15 -30.55 16.35
CA THR A 174 -2.93 -31.37 16.44
C THR A 174 -2.36 -31.66 15.06
N ARG A 175 -1.17 -32.23 14.99
CA ARG A 175 -0.57 -32.66 13.71
C ARG A 175 -1.44 -33.70 12.99
N ARG A 176 -2.16 -34.54 13.73
CA ARG A 176 -3.04 -35.59 13.16
C ARG A 176 -4.40 -35.04 12.79
N ASP A 177 -4.86 -34.04 13.49
CA ASP A 177 -6.15 -33.38 13.32
C ASP A 177 -5.94 -31.86 13.39
N PRO A 178 -5.43 -31.23 12.31
CA PRO A 178 -5.19 -29.81 12.30
C PRO A 178 -6.51 -29.02 12.15
N PHE A 179 -6.51 -27.79 12.64
CA PHE A 179 -7.62 -26.88 12.35
C PHE A 179 -7.63 -26.53 10.86
N HIS A 180 -8.76 -26.73 10.20
CA HIS A 180 -8.98 -26.35 8.81
C HIS A 180 -9.59 -24.96 8.75
N VAL A 181 -8.89 -24.01 8.13
CA VAL A 181 -9.40 -22.63 7.92
C VAL A 181 -10.55 -22.68 6.91
N PRO A 182 -11.78 -22.27 7.28
CA PRO A 182 -12.92 -22.31 6.38
C PRO A 182 -12.70 -21.44 5.13
N ARG A 183 -13.43 -21.74 4.06
CA ARG A 183 -13.41 -20.90 2.86
C ARG A 183 -13.95 -19.51 3.17
N GLY A 184 -13.21 -18.47 2.76
CA GLY A 184 -13.59 -17.09 2.99
C GLY A 184 -13.21 -16.55 4.38
N GLU A 185 -12.56 -17.36 5.22
CA GLU A 185 -12.07 -16.96 6.52
C GLU A 185 -10.53 -16.97 6.58
N PHE A 186 -9.98 -16.20 7.49
CA PHE A 186 -8.54 -16.15 7.75
C PHE A 186 -8.28 -16.54 9.20
N TYR A 187 -7.21 -17.29 9.40
CA TYR A 187 -6.76 -17.57 10.76
C TYR A 187 -5.80 -16.45 11.16
N VAL A 188 -6.16 -15.69 12.18
CA VAL A 188 -5.38 -14.52 12.61
C VAL A 188 -4.94 -14.67 14.06
N MET A 189 -3.76 -14.14 14.37
CA MET A 189 -3.24 -14.10 15.74
C MET A 189 -2.62 -12.73 16.03
N GLY A 190 -2.64 -12.35 17.31
CA GLY A 190 -1.84 -11.22 17.75
C GLY A 190 -0.38 -11.60 17.92
N ASP A 191 0.53 -10.64 17.79
CA ASP A 191 1.94 -10.88 17.99
C ASP A 191 2.27 -11.09 19.47
N ASN A 192 1.51 -10.47 20.37
CA ASN A 192 1.57 -10.82 21.81
C ASN A 192 0.80 -12.12 22.08
N ARG A 193 1.43 -13.23 21.79
CA ARG A 193 0.84 -14.57 21.83
C ARG A 193 0.23 -14.96 23.16
N ALA A 194 0.80 -14.46 24.25
CA ALA A 194 0.38 -14.83 25.60
C ALA A 194 -0.97 -14.22 26.00
N ILE A 195 -1.27 -13.02 25.52
CA ILE A 195 -2.44 -12.24 25.96
C ILE A 195 -3.43 -11.91 24.86
N SER A 196 -3.07 -12.14 23.60
CA SER A 196 -3.96 -11.83 22.48
C SER A 196 -5.15 -12.78 22.47
N CYS A 197 -6.35 -12.21 22.49
CA CYS A 197 -7.55 -12.92 22.09
C CYS A 197 -7.67 -12.82 20.57
N ASP A 198 -7.77 -13.99 19.91
CA ASP A 198 -7.69 -14.12 18.46
C ASP A 198 -8.32 -15.45 18.00
N SER A 199 -8.04 -15.92 16.79
CA SER A 199 -8.65 -17.14 16.22
C SER A 199 -8.43 -18.43 17.03
N ARG A 200 -7.71 -18.39 18.14
CA ARG A 200 -7.55 -19.52 19.07
C ARG A 200 -8.74 -19.69 20.03
N PHE A 201 -9.61 -18.71 20.13
CA PHE A 201 -10.73 -18.61 21.06
C PHE A 201 -12.07 -18.39 20.29
#